data_77e82e30eca6d9f61c517a6ea8202bd4
#
_entry.id   77e82e30eca6d9f61c517a6ea8202bd4
#
_cell.length_a   1.000
_cell.length_b   1.000
_cell.length_c   1.000
_cell.angle_alpha   90.00
_cell.angle_beta   90.00
_cell.angle_gamma   90.00
#
_symmetry.space_group_name_H-M   'P 1'
#
loop_
_entity.id
_entity.type
_entity.pdbx_description
1 polymer ?
#
loop_
_entity_poly.entity_id
_entity_poly.type
_entity_poly.pdbx_seq_one_letter_code
_entity_poly.pdbx_strand_id
1 'polypeptide(L)'
;MNALFRKFTQGTSRILGSTFGNFSWRPPHWLSCIGAGCARLARAHPPLIAPALIAFLLFACGTAWTWHWYQRRPKPYRVRATIAQLPVTKLQKELKFPPLIVYFSEHAARLEDLQKRSLSGVYLDPQMAGTWRWSADDILLFEPTEDWPAEKKFSVTFGKGFFPSHVHLERLRYGFETPVVAIAMRDFVLYQDPINPAVRQVTATFEMTHWVEPGELERRIEFEMLGRSNIFAAGDPSPHFTISYGLHHRVAYLRSSPITLPDREDWLKLKLGKGVH
;
A
#
# COMPACT_ATOMS: atom_id res chain seq x y z
N MET A 1 -13.08 65.15 32.37
CA MET A 1 -12.66 63.82 31.87
C MET A 1 -12.71 62.70 32.92
N ASN A 2 -12.93 63.02 34.21
CA ASN A 2 -12.96 62.00 35.28
C ASN A 2 -14.32 61.37 35.62
N ALA A 3 -15.44 61.92 35.16
CA ALA A 3 -16.75 61.42 35.51
C ALA A 3 -17.24 60.28 34.58
N LEU A 4 -16.80 60.24 33.34
CA LEU A 4 -17.18 59.19 32.36
C LEU A 4 -16.42 57.88 32.62
N PHE A 5 -15.22 57.95 33.08
CA PHE A 5 -14.40 56.76 33.42
C PHE A 5 -14.92 56.03 34.66
N ARG A 6 -15.45 56.76 35.64
CA ARG A 6 -16.05 56.18 36.86
C ARG A 6 -17.38 55.42 36.57
N LYS A 7 -18.17 55.86 35.61
CA LYS A 7 -19.42 55.16 35.23
C LYS A 7 -19.16 53.91 34.42
N PHE A 8 -18.09 53.87 33.63
CA PHE A 8 -17.73 52.70 32.83
C PHE A 8 -17.18 51.54 33.70
N THR A 9 -16.40 51.87 34.72
CA THR A 9 -15.84 50.83 35.64
C THR A 9 -16.86 50.25 36.59
N GLN A 10 -17.94 51.03 36.94
CA GLN A 10 -19.03 50.49 37.79
C GLN A 10 -20.04 49.60 37.04
N GLY A 11 -20.21 49.80 35.74
CA GLY A 11 -21.09 48.97 34.91
C GLY A 11 -20.52 47.59 34.59
N THR A 12 -19.21 47.54 34.30
CA THR A 12 -18.53 46.27 33.95
C THR A 12 -18.30 45.37 35.15
N SER A 13 -18.15 45.92 36.36
CA SER A 13 -17.98 45.13 37.58
C SER A 13 -19.29 44.40 38.01
N ARG A 14 -20.48 44.97 37.70
CA ARG A 14 -21.74 44.30 37.99
C ARG A 14 -22.07 43.15 37.04
N ILE A 15 -21.69 43.23 35.79
CA ILE A 15 -21.94 42.17 34.80
C ILE A 15 -20.99 40.98 34.99
N LEU A 16 -19.70 41.24 35.34
CA LEU A 16 -18.74 40.22 35.62
C LEU A 16 -18.96 39.46 36.95
N GLY A 17 -19.51 40.15 37.94
CA GLY A 17 -19.81 39.55 39.25
C GLY A 17 -20.96 38.55 39.25
N SER A 18 -21.91 38.70 38.31
CA SER A 18 -23.07 37.79 38.22
C SER A 18 -22.76 36.46 37.49
N THR A 19 -21.71 36.43 36.68
CA THR A 19 -21.36 35.25 35.86
C THR A 19 -20.22 34.43 36.43
N PHE A 20 -19.29 35.05 37.21
CA PHE A 20 -18.06 34.35 37.66
C PHE A 20 -17.88 34.28 39.19
N GLY A 21 -18.85 34.71 39.96
CA GLY A 21 -18.74 34.75 41.43
C GLY A 21 -17.69 35.76 41.91
N ASN A 22 -17.60 35.96 43.23
CA ASN A 22 -16.62 36.87 43.84
C ASN A 22 -15.19 36.23 43.80
N PHE A 23 -14.50 36.36 42.66
CA PHE A 23 -13.11 35.98 42.54
C PHE A 23 -12.21 37.10 43.06
N SER A 24 -11.82 37.03 44.32
CA SER A 24 -10.86 37.97 44.93
C SER A 24 -9.43 37.51 44.59
N TRP A 25 -8.94 37.86 43.38
CA TRP A 25 -7.55 37.65 43.03
C TRP A 25 -6.66 38.69 43.73
N ARG A 26 -5.83 38.24 44.63
CA ARG A 26 -4.76 39.06 45.21
C ARG A 26 -3.48 38.83 44.41
N PRO A 27 -2.94 39.85 43.74
CA PRO A 27 -1.67 39.68 42.99
C PRO A 27 -0.55 39.25 43.95
N PRO A 28 0.28 38.31 43.58
CA PRO A 28 1.42 37.93 44.39
C PRO A 28 2.35 39.11 44.62
N HIS A 29 3.06 39.12 45.76
CA HIS A 29 3.87 40.26 46.26
C HIS A 29 4.88 40.77 45.24
N TRP A 30 5.45 39.92 44.43
CA TRP A 30 6.40 40.31 43.36
C TRP A 30 5.75 41.14 42.25
N LEU A 31 4.53 40.89 41.91
CA LEU A 31 3.77 41.64 40.91
C LEU A 31 3.43 43.05 41.41
N SER A 32 3.13 43.20 42.70
CA SER A 32 2.89 44.49 43.33
C SER A 32 4.19 45.32 43.42
N CYS A 33 5.34 44.70 43.66
CA CYS A 33 6.67 45.34 43.64
C CYS A 33 7.07 45.83 42.25
N ILE A 34 6.78 45.05 41.21
CA ILE A 34 7.01 45.43 39.82
C ILE A 34 6.12 46.63 39.45
N GLY A 35 4.86 46.58 39.80
CA GLY A 35 3.91 47.69 39.56
C GLY A 35 4.31 48.98 40.26
N ALA A 36 4.79 48.89 41.50
CA ALA A 36 5.29 50.05 42.23
C ALA A 36 6.62 50.63 41.66
N GLY A 37 7.50 49.72 41.16
CA GLY A 37 8.75 50.09 40.47
C GLY A 37 8.43 50.81 39.15
N CYS A 38 7.58 50.27 38.33
CA CYS A 38 7.12 50.88 37.07
C CYS A 38 6.43 52.23 37.29
N ALA A 39 5.62 52.38 38.36
CA ALA A 39 4.97 53.65 38.67
C ALA A 39 5.92 54.74 39.16
N ARG A 40 7.07 54.38 39.80
CA ARG A 40 8.15 55.31 40.16
C ARG A 40 8.94 55.76 38.94
N LEU A 41 9.32 54.86 38.06
CA LEU A 41 10.01 55.16 36.79
C LEU A 41 9.11 56.04 35.89
N ALA A 42 7.86 55.75 35.85
CA ALA A 42 6.87 56.52 35.08
C ALA A 42 6.71 57.99 35.53
N ARG A 43 6.89 58.24 36.81
CA ARG A 43 6.86 59.62 37.36
C ARG A 43 8.18 60.36 37.11
N ALA A 44 9.31 59.64 37.04
CA ALA A 44 10.62 60.26 36.85
C ALA A 44 10.91 60.67 35.37
N HIS A 45 10.36 59.93 34.40
CA HIS A 45 10.63 60.19 32.98
C HIS A 45 9.35 60.09 32.11
N PRO A 46 8.43 61.04 32.22
CA PRO A 46 7.15 61.01 31.46
C PRO A 46 7.31 60.93 29.92
N PRO A 47 8.36 61.53 29.27
CA PRO A 47 8.48 61.46 27.84
C PRO A 47 8.93 60.07 27.31
N LEU A 48 9.48 59.18 28.16
CA LEU A 48 9.94 57.86 27.77
C LEU A 48 8.90 56.75 27.94
N ILE A 49 7.79 57.04 28.63
CA ILE A 49 6.75 56.02 28.89
C ILE A 49 5.97 55.65 27.63
N ALA A 50 5.63 56.63 26.81
CA ALA A 50 4.90 56.37 25.57
C ALA A 50 5.69 55.49 24.59
N PRO A 51 6.97 55.77 24.28
CA PRO A 51 7.76 54.88 23.41
C PRO A 51 8.02 53.53 24.04
N ALA A 52 8.17 53.40 25.36
CA ALA A 52 8.39 52.13 26.04
C ALA A 52 7.13 51.23 25.98
N LEU A 53 5.93 51.81 26.15
CA LEU A 53 4.64 51.09 25.99
C LEU A 53 4.44 50.65 24.55
N ILE A 54 4.76 51.51 23.57
CA ILE A 54 4.65 51.15 22.15
C ILE A 54 5.62 50.01 21.83
N ALA A 55 6.87 50.07 22.28
CA ALA A 55 7.84 49.01 22.09
C ALA A 55 7.41 47.67 22.73
N PHE A 56 6.84 47.73 23.94
CA PHE A 56 6.31 46.54 24.61
C PHE A 56 5.10 45.95 23.87
N LEU A 57 4.17 46.78 23.38
CA LEU A 57 3.04 46.32 22.58
C LEU A 57 3.48 45.69 21.26
N LEU A 58 4.45 46.31 20.57
CA LEU A 58 5.00 45.77 19.35
C LEU A 58 5.71 44.43 19.60
N PHE A 59 6.47 44.31 20.69
CA PHE A 59 7.10 43.05 21.09
C PHE A 59 6.08 41.99 21.45
N ALA A 60 5.05 42.34 22.23
CA ALA A 60 3.97 41.40 22.58
C ALA A 60 3.16 40.94 21.35
N CYS A 61 2.84 41.88 20.44
CA CYS A 61 2.18 41.51 19.17
C CYS A 61 3.07 40.66 18.28
N GLY A 62 4.36 40.97 18.19
CA GLY A 62 5.35 40.19 17.46
C GLY A 62 5.49 38.76 18.00
N THR A 63 5.59 38.61 19.32
CA THR A 63 5.67 37.27 19.95
C THR A 63 4.36 36.49 19.80
N ALA A 64 3.21 37.14 19.96
CA ALA A 64 1.92 36.50 19.74
C ALA A 64 1.73 36.05 18.28
N TRP A 65 2.15 36.89 17.33
CA TRP A 65 2.13 36.57 15.90
C TRP A 65 3.03 35.39 15.57
N THR A 66 4.29 35.39 16.01
CA THR A 66 5.25 34.30 15.79
C THR A 66 4.78 33.01 16.45
N TRP A 67 4.23 33.09 17.67
CA TRP A 67 3.64 31.94 18.37
C TRP A 67 2.46 31.35 17.60
N HIS A 68 1.54 32.18 17.15
CA HIS A 68 0.39 31.75 16.37
C HIS A 68 0.78 31.13 15.03
N TRP A 69 1.75 31.74 14.32
CA TRP A 69 2.30 31.22 13.10
C TRP A 69 3.01 29.87 13.31
N TYR A 70 3.78 29.72 14.40
CA TYR A 70 4.44 28.47 14.77
C TYR A 70 3.46 27.34 15.08
N GLN A 71 2.36 27.66 15.79
CA GLN A 71 1.31 26.68 16.10
C GLN A 71 0.54 26.20 14.86
N ARG A 72 0.42 27.02 13.83
CA ARG A 72 -0.25 26.66 12.57
C ARG A 72 0.62 25.82 11.65
N ARG A 73 1.91 25.68 11.91
CA ARG A 73 2.76 24.81 11.12
C ARG A 73 2.41 23.35 11.42
N PRO A 74 2.21 22.51 10.37
CA PRO A 74 2.04 21.08 10.57
C PRO A 74 3.29 20.53 11.26
N LYS A 75 3.08 19.83 12.37
CA LYS A 75 4.17 19.20 13.13
C LYS A 75 4.70 18.02 12.32
N PRO A 76 6.03 17.84 12.23
CA PRO A 76 6.61 16.70 11.56
C PRO A 76 6.23 15.42 12.31
N TYR A 77 5.81 14.39 11.58
CA TYR A 77 5.51 13.06 12.11
C TYR A 77 6.14 11.97 11.25
N ARG A 78 6.34 10.81 11.88
CA ARG A 78 6.94 9.66 11.22
C ARG A 78 5.85 8.75 10.69
N VAL A 79 6.04 8.32 9.45
CA VAL A 79 5.13 7.42 8.75
C VAL A 79 5.85 6.13 8.41
N ARG A 80 5.19 5.01 8.65
CA ARG A 80 5.64 3.69 8.23
C ARG A 80 4.85 3.28 6.99
N ALA A 81 5.54 2.77 5.98
CA ALA A 81 4.90 2.15 4.83
C ALA A 81 4.93 0.62 4.98
N THR A 82 3.86 -0.03 4.56
CA THR A 82 3.72 -1.48 4.51
C THR A 82 3.19 -1.86 3.14
N ILE A 83 3.87 -2.79 2.47
CA ILE A 83 3.42 -3.30 1.17
C ILE A 83 2.49 -4.49 1.44
N ALA A 84 1.29 -4.46 0.84
CA ALA A 84 0.37 -5.58 0.89
C ALA A 84 0.93 -6.77 0.12
N GLN A 85 0.62 -7.98 0.58
CA GLN A 85 0.93 -9.18 -0.18
C GLN A 85 0.21 -9.13 -1.53
N LEU A 86 0.97 -9.30 -2.59
CA LEU A 86 0.43 -9.26 -3.95
C LEU A 86 -0.46 -10.49 -4.20
N PRO A 87 -1.74 -10.31 -4.56
CA PRO A 87 -2.58 -11.43 -4.90
C PRO A 87 -2.24 -11.94 -6.31
N VAL A 88 -2.53 -13.20 -6.54
CA VAL A 88 -2.39 -13.82 -7.87
C VAL A 88 -3.47 -13.28 -8.82
N THR A 89 -3.12 -13.02 -10.07
CA THR A 89 -4.06 -12.58 -11.10
C THR A 89 -5.11 -13.67 -11.35
N LYS A 90 -6.39 -13.32 -11.20
CA LYS A 90 -7.49 -14.25 -11.47
C LYS A 90 -7.71 -14.38 -12.97
N LEU A 91 -7.90 -15.63 -13.44
CA LEU A 91 -8.34 -15.91 -14.80
C LEU A 91 -9.79 -15.43 -14.98
N GLN A 92 -9.97 -14.32 -15.67
CA GLN A 92 -11.26 -13.78 -16.07
C GLN A 92 -11.21 -13.47 -17.57
N LYS A 93 -12.40 -13.26 -18.19
CA LYS A 93 -12.48 -12.88 -19.62
C LYS A 93 -11.67 -11.63 -19.96
N GLU A 94 -11.63 -10.67 -19.04
CA GLU A 94 -10.73 -9.51 -19.11
C GLU A 94 -9.60 -9.70 -18.09
N LEU A 95 -8.36 -9.69 -18.57
CA LEU A 95 -7.20 -9.74 -17.71
C LEU A 95 -7.08 -8.42 -16.95
N LYS A 96 -7.38 -8.46 -15.68
CA LYS A 96 -7.15 -7.36 -14.77
C LYS A 96 -6.02 -7.74 -13.83
N PHE A 97 -4.87 -7.11 -14.04
CA PHE A 97 -3.70 -7.35 -13.20
C PHE A 97 -3.90 -6.75 -11.80
N PRO A 98 -3.52 -7.47 -10.75
CA PRO A 98 -3.68 -6.96 -9.39
C PRO A 98 -2.77 -5.77 -9.16
N PRO A 99 -3.29 -4.66 -8.59
CA PRO A 99 -2.47 -3.53 -8.22
C PRO A 99 -1.58 -3.87 -7.03
N LEU A 100 -0.37 -3.29 -7.00
CA LEU A 100 0.43 -3.27 -5.79
C LEU A 100 -0.12 -2.19 -4.86
N ILE A 101 -0.36 -2.55 -3.60
CA ILE A 101 -0.93 -1.65 -2.59
C ILE A 101 0.13 -1.35 -1.54
N VAL A 102 0.39 -0.07 -1.32
CA VAL A 102 1.25 0.42 -0.25
C VAL A 102 0.38 1.18 0.75
N TYR A 103 0.33 0.69 1.97
CA TYR A 103 -0.37 1.32 3.09
C TYR A 103 0.61 2.16 3.90
N PHE A 104 0.18 3.35 4.29
CA PHE A 104 0.90 4.22 5.20
C PHE A 104 0.19 4.27 6.54
N SER A 105 0.93 4.34 7.63
CA SER A 105 0.36 4.38 8.99
C SER A 105 -0.40 5.66 9.30
N GLU A 106 -0.17 6.72 8.56
CA GLU A 106 -0.76 8.05 8.71
C GLU A 106 -0.92 8.69 7.33
N HIS A 107 -1.65 9.81 7.25
CA HIS A 107 -1.85 10.56 6.01
C HIS A 107 -0.51 10.99 5.39
N ALA A 108 -0.23 10.54 4.18
CA ALA A 108 1.06 10.74 3.51
C ALA A 108 0.93 11.51 2.20
N ALA A 109 -0.24 11.50 1.56
CA ALA A 109 -0.48 12.15 0.28
C ALA A 109 -0.57 13.67 0.41
N ARG A 110 -0.12 14.37 -0.64
CA ARG A 110 -0.47 15.79 -0.84
C ARG A 110 -1.87 15.86 -1.39
N LEU A 111 -2.67 16.82 -0.93
CA LEU A 111 -4.02 17.01 -1.39
C LEU A 111 -4.12 17.19 -2.93
N GLU A 112 -3.15 17.88 -3.52
CA GLU A 112 -3.03 18.08 -4.96
C GLU A 112 -2.72 16.81 -5.75
N ASP A 113 -2.09 15.81 -5.11
CA ASP A 113 -1.70 14.55 -5.74
C ASP A 113 -2.81 13.50 -5.72
N LEU A 114 -3.81 13.65 -4.84
CA LEU A 114 -4.96 12.74 -4.76
C LEU A 114 -5.82 12.74 -6.03
N GLN A 115 -5.80 13.83 -6.79
CA GLN A 115 -6.57 13.94 -8.04
C GLN A 115 -5.77 13.56 -9.28
N LYS A 116 -4.46 13.32 -9.13
CA LYS A 116 -3.59 12.98 -10.26
C LYS A 116 -3.75 11.52 -10.65
N ARG A 117 -3.92 11.28 -11.95
CA ARG A 117 -3.99 9.92 -12.51
C ARG A 117 -2.64 9.22 -12.56
N SER A 118 -1.55 9.96 -12.57
CA SER A 118 -0.19 9.43 -12.60
C SER A 118 0.72 10.28 -11.74
N LEU A 119 1.51 9.63 -10.93
CA LEU A 119 2.46 10.25 -10.02
C LEU A 119 3.89 10.00 -10.50
N SER A 120 4.77 10.97 -10.25
CA SER A 120 6.21 10.86 -10.43
C SER A 120 6.92 10.93 -9.08
N GLY A 121 8.16 10.41 -9.03
CA GLY A 121 8.95 10.44 -7.80
C GLY A 121 8.81 9.19 -6.93
N VAL A 122 8.12 8.16 -7.40
CA VAL A 122 8.13 6.82 -6.84
C VAL A 122 8.58 5.85 -7.93
N TYR A 123 9.47 4.93 -7.59
CA TYR A 123 10.16 4.05 -8.53
C TYR A 123 10.02 2.60 -8.10
N LEU A 124 9.79 1.74 -9.06
CA LEU A 124 9.80 0.29 -8.89
C LEU A 124 11.10 -0.27 -9.51
N ASP A 125 11.78 -1.12 -8.78
CA ASP A 125 13.01 -1.79 -9.21
C ASP A 125 12.89 -3.30 -8.94
N PRO A 126 12.96 -4.17 -9.98
CA PRO A 126 13.07 -3.87 -11.41
C PRO A 126 11.92 -3.02 -11.97
N GLN A 127 12.20 -2.23 -13.00
CA GLN A 127 11.19 -1.38 -13.62
C GLN A 127 10.12 -2.24 -14.29
N MET A 128 8.87 -1.83 -14.14
CA MET A 128 7.70 -2.47 -14.71
C MET A 128 6.76 -1.40 -15.26
N ALA A 129 6.10 -1.69 -16.37
CA ALA A 129 5.16 -0.77 -16.99
C ALA A 129 3.89 -0.66 -16.15
N GLY A 130 3.47 0.57 -15.86
CA GLY A 130 2.29 0.84 -15.03
C GLY A 130 2.24 2.28 -14.54
N THR A 131 1.23 2.60 -13.76
CA THR A 131 0.99 3.94 -13.24
C THR A 131 0.79 3.94 -11.72
N TRP A 132 1.40 4.93 -11.06
CA TRP A 132 1.22 5.18 -9.65
C TRP A 132 0.11 6.20 -9.44
N ARG A 133 -0.79 5.93 -8.51
CA ARG A 133 -1.82 6.88 -8.07
C ARG A 133 -2.17 6.70 -6.60
N TRP A 134 -2.62 7.76 -5.96
CA TRP A 134 -3.22 7.67 -4.64
C TRP A 134 -4.67 7.17 -4.76
N SER A 135 -5.05 6.18 -3.96
CA SER A 135 -6.43 5.74 -3.80
C SER A 135 -7.11 6.43 -2.62
N ALA A 136 -6.33 6.68 -1.59
CA ALA A 136 -6.68 7.46 -0.41
C ALA A 136 -5.42 8.22 0.04
N ASP A 137 -5.53 9.08 1.02
CA ASP A 137 -4.40 9.87 1.54
C ASP A 137 -3.34 9.05 2.27
N ASP A 138 -3.67 7.80 2.60
CA ASP A 138 -2.83 6.80 3.25
C ASP A 138 -2.60 5.53 2.39
N ILE A 139 -3.17 5.47 1.15
CA ILE A 139 -3.10 4.30 0.27
C ILE A 139 -2.59 4.68 -1.10
N LEU A 140 -1.40 4.19 -1.44
CA LEU A 140 -0.78 4.35 -2.75
C LEU A 140 -0.90 3.05 -3.56
N LEU A 141 -1.35 3.17 -4.80
CA LEU A 141 -1.53 2.06 -5.72
C LEU A 141 -0.56 2.17 -6.90
N PHE A 142 -0.01 1.03 -7.30
CA PHE A 142 0.61 0.86 -8.62
C PHE A 142 -0.29 -0.04 -9.45
N GLU A 143 -0.76 0.46 -10.58
CA GLU A 143 -1.57 -0.27 -11.55
C GLU A 143 -0.67 -0.74 -12.70
N PRO A 144 -0.31 -2.02 -12.74
CA PRO A 144 0.53 -2.55 -13.80
C PRO A 144 -0.25 -2.69 -15.10
N THR A 145 0.44 -2.52 -16.25
CA THR A 145 -0.12 -2.76 -17.59
C THR A 145 0.18 -4.16 -18.10
N GLU A 146 1.05 -4.89 -17.41
CA GLU A 146 1.44 -6.27 -17.69
C GLU A 146 1.36 -7.11 -16.43
N ASP A 147 1.38 -8.43 -16.58
CA ASP A 147 1.30 -9.34 -15.44
C ASP A 147 2.60 -9.34 -14.62
N TRP A 148 2.44 -9.56 -13.32
CA TRP A 148 3.59 -9.69 -12.43
C TRP A 148 4.36 -10.97 -12.76
N PRO A 149 5.70 -10.89 -12.95
CA PRO A 149 6.52 -12.08 -13.07
C PRO A 149 6.50 -12.85 -11.74
N ALA A 150 6.53 -14.18 -11.81
CA ALA A 150 6.59 -15.01 -10.62
C ALA A 150 7.96 -14.97 -9.95
N GLU A 151 8.00 -15.22 -8.65
CA GLU A 151 9.24 -15.44 -7.86
C GLU A 151 10.29 -14.33 -7.99
N LYS A 152 9.87 -13.12 -8.26
CA LYS A 152 10.77 -11.99 -8.48
C LYS A 152 10.76 -11.03 -7.31
N LYS A 153 11.93 -10.60 -6.91
CA LYS A 153 12.09 -9.58 -5.87
C LYS A 153 12.03 -8.19 -6.48
N PHE A 154 11.17 -7.37 -5.91
CA PHE A 154 10.98 -5.98 -6.26
C PHE A 154 11.26 -5.08 -5.08
N SER A 155 11.56 -3.82 -5.37
CA SER A 155 11.63 -2.78 -4.36
C SER A 155 10.96 -1.50 -4.82
N VAL A 156 10.18 -0.89 -3.95
CA VAL A 156 9.60 0.43 -4.12
C VAL A 156 10.52 1.44 -3.46
N THR A 157 10.93 2.46 -4.21
CA THR A 157 11.79 3.54 -3.71
C THR A 157 11.09 4.87 -3.88
N PHE A 158 11.01 5.64 -2.79
CA PHE A 158 10.42 6.97 -2.78
C PHE A 158 11.50 8.04 -2.94
N GLY A 159 11.30 8.94 -3.90
CA GLY A 159 12.19 10.06 -4.17
C GLY A 159 12.10 11.15 -3.10
N LYS A 160 13.17 11.93 -2.98
CA LYS A 160 13.19 13.10 -2.09
C LYS A 160 12.12 14.09 -2.57
N GLY A 161 11.23 14.51 -1.67
CA GLY A 161 10.17 15.46 -1.99
C GLY A 161 8.87 14.83 -2.55
N PHE A 162 8.74 13.52 -2.63
CA PHE A 162 7.48 12.84 -2.96
C PHE A 162 6.40 13.15 -1.92
N PHE A 163 6.77 13.16 -0.65
CA PHE A 163 5.87 13.49 0.46
C PHE A 163 5.90 14.98 0.85
N PRO A 164 4.87 15.48 1.54
CA PRO A 164 4.91 16.79 2.19
C PRO A 164 6.11 16.92 3.14
N SER A 165 6.62 18.13 3.34
CA SER A 165 7.83 18.38 4.15
C SER A 165 7.72 17.99 5.63
N HIS A 166 6.51 17.85 6.16
CA HIS A 166 6.23 17.42 7.52
C HIS A 166 6.06 15.89 7.67
N VAL A 167 6.03 15.15 6.55
CA VAL A 167 5.93 13.69 6.53
C VAL A 167 7.32 13.10 6.39
N HIS A 168 7.75 12.33 7.39
CA HIS A 168 9.03 11.65 7.39
C HIS A 168 8.84 10.14 7.35
N LEU A 169 9.19 9.53 6.23
CA LEU A 169 9.16 8.07 6.10
C LEU A 169 10.27 7.44 6.94
N GLU A 170 9.98 6.32 7.61
CA GLU A 170 10.98 5.56 8.37
C GLU A 170 12.09 5.02 7.44
N ARG A 171 11.72 4.62 6.24
CA ARG A 171 12.62 4.13 5.20
C ARG A 171 12.16 4.65 3.84
N LEU A 172 13.08 4.85 2.92
CA LEU A 172 12.77 5.27 1.55
C LEU A 172 12.65 4.10 0.58
N ARG A 173 13.06 2.89 0.97
CA ARG A 173 13.03 1.69 0.15
C ARG A 173 12.37 0.55 0.89
N TYR A 174 11.42 -0.11 0.23
CA TYR A 174 10.65 -1.25 0.72
C TYR A 174 10.69 -2.38 -0.31
N GLY A 175 11.11 -3.58 0.13
CA GLY A 175 11.17 -4.76 -0.72
C GLY A 175 9.91 -5.61 -0.58
N PHE A 176 9.54 -6.29 -1.66
CA PHE A 176 8.53 -7.35 -1.67
C PHE A 176 8.92 -8.42 -2.69
N GLU A 177 8.27 -9.55 -2.62
CA GLU A 177 8.47 -10.66 -3.54
C GLU A 177 7.13 -11.07 -4.16
N THR A 178 7.13 -11.33 -5.45
CA THR A 178 5.93 -11.80 -6.15
C THR A 178 5.69 -13.28 -5.85
N PRO A 179 4.42 -13.75 -5.91
CA PRO A 179 4.09 -15.13 -5.59
C PRO A 179 4.79 -16.13 -6.51
N VAL A 180 4.99 -17.32 -5.99
CA VAL A 180 5.51 -18.47 -6.75
C VAL A 180 4.48 -18.96 -7.77
N VAL A 181 4.97 -19.62 -8.83
CA VAL A 181 4.08 -20.32 -9.77
C VAL A 181 3.44 -21.49 -9.02
N ALA A 182 2.12 -21.52 -9.01
CA ALA A 182 1.35 -22.64 -8.52
C ALA A 182 0.60 -23.27 -9.68
N ILE A 183 0.67 -24.60 -9.76
CA ILE A 183 -0.03 -25.41 -10.77
C ILE A 183 -1.01 -26.32 -10.06
N ALA A 184 -2.28 -26.24 -10.44
CA ALA A 184 -3.32 -27.10 -9.95
C ALA A 184 -3.81 -28.01 -11.08
N MET A 185 -3.83 -29.31 -10.84
CA MET A 185 -4.50 -30.25 -11.72
C MET A 185 -6.00 -30.25 -11.36
N ARG A 186 -6.85 -29.86 -12.32
CA ARG A 186 -8.30 -29.79 -12.13
C ARG A 186 -8.98 -31.10 -12.45
N ASP A 187 -8.62 -31.67 -13.59
CA ASP A 187 -9.20 -32.90 -14.09
C ASP A 187 -8.10 -33.87 -14.47
N PHE A 188 -8.30 -35.12 -14.15
CA PHE A 188 -7.46 -36.23 -14.59
C PHE A 188 -8.35 -37.42 -14.82
N VAL A 189 -8.70 -37.66 -16.09
CA VAL A 189 -9.72 -38.66 -16.45
C VAL A 189 -9.27 -39.52 -17.62
N LEU A 190 -9.78 -40.74 -17.62
CA LEU A 190 -9.72 -41.62 -18.78
C LEU A 190 -10.85 -41.24 -19.74
N TYR A 191 -10.49 -40.63 -20.85
CA TYR A 191 -11.43 -40.29 -21.93
C TYR A 191 -11.58 -41.47 -22.87
N GLN A 192 -12.80 -41.84 -23.18
CA GLN A 192 -13.16 -42.80 -24.21
C GLN A 192 -13.93 -42.08 -25.34
N ASP A 193 -13.46 -42.26 -26.56
CA ASP A 193 -14.09 -41.65 -27.71
C ASP A 193 -15.52 -42.18 -27.89
N PRO A 194 -16.53 -41.32 -27.96
CA PRO A 194 -17.93 -41.76 -28.11
C PRO A 194 -18.25 -42.39 -29.50
N ILE A 195 -17.45 -42.05 -30.51
CA ILE A 195 -17.62 -42.56 -31.88
C ILE A 195 -16.86 -43.88 -32.04
N ASN A 196 -15.63 -43.93 -31.49
CA ASN A 196 -14.79 -45.13 -31.53
C ASN A 196 -14.37 -45.55 -30.10
N PRO A 197 -15.14 -46.37 -29.41
CA PRO A 197 -14.87 -46.79 -28.04
C PRO A 197 -13.54 -47.53 -27.82
N ALA A 198 -12.89 -47.99 -28.92
CA ALA A 198 -11.54 -48.59 -28.86
C ALA A 198 -10.45 -47.52 -28.60
N VAL A 199 -10.72 -46.26 -28.96
CA VAL A 199 -9.79 -45.15 -28.71
C VAL A 199 -10.02 -44.63 -27.30
N ARG A 200 -9.05 -44.86 -26.45
CA ARG A 200 -9.00 -44.37 -25.06
C ARG A 200 -7.75 -43.58 -24.84
N GLN A 201 -7.86 -42.48 -24.13
CA GLN A 201 -6.75 -41.55 -23.84
C GLN A 201 -6.87 -41.02 -22.41
N VAL A 202 -5.75 -40.70 -21.84
CA VAL A 202 -5.73 -39.95 -20.57
C VAL A 202 -5.77 -38.48 -20.92
N THR A 203 -6.65 -37.74 -20.29
CA THR A 203 -6.71 -36.28 -20.38
C THR A 203 -6.51 -35.66 -19.02
N ALA A 204 -5.78 -34.57 -18.96
CA ALA A 204 -5.59 -33.78 -17.75
C ALA A 204 -5.69 -32.30 -18.07
N THR A 205 -6.26 -31.54 -17.15
CA THR A 205 -6.32 -30.08 -17.22
C THR A 205 -5.52 -29.48 -16.09
N PHE A 206 -4.56 -28.62 -16.44
CA PHE A 206 -3.76 -27.88 -15.49
C PHE A 206 -4.14 -26.41 -15.52
N GLU A 207 -4.34 -25.81 -14.35
CA GLU A 207 -4.47 -24.37 -14.17
C GLU A 207 -3.24 -23.82 -13.48
N MET A 208 -2.66 -22.76 -14.06
CA MET A 208 -1.45 -22.12 -13.58
C MET A 208 -1.74 -20.70 -13.11
N THR A 209 -1.09 -20.29 -12.05
CA THR A 209 -1.27 -18.94 -11.48
C THR A 209 -0.57 -17.85 -12.29
N HIS A 210 0.45 -18.21 -13.05
CA HIS A 210 1.21 -17.31 -13.91
C HIS A 210 1.33 -17.91 -15.32
N TRP A 211 1.73 -17.09 -16.25
CA TRP A 211 2.12 -17.54 -17.58
C TRP A 211 3.32 -18.50 -17.47
N VAL A 212 3.24 -19.62 -18.11
CA VAL A 212 4.31 -20.61 -18.16
C VAL A 212 4.73 -20.82 -19.62
N GLU A 213 6.03 -20.86 -19.87
CA GLU A 213 6.53 -21.10 -21.21
C GLU A 213 6.18 -22.50 -21.68
N PRO A 214 5.58 -22.65 -22.89
CA PRO A 214 5.40 -23.96 -23.50
C PRO A 214 6.72 -24.73 -23.56
N GLY A 215 6.70 -26.01 -23.22
CA GLY A 215 7.88 -26.82 -23.12
C GLY A 215 8.49 -26.94 -21.72
N GLU A 216 8.35 -25.94 -20.85
CA GLU A 216 8.73 -26.07 -19.44
C GLU A 216 7.84 -27.06 -18.71
N LEU A 217 6.53 -26.95 -18.91
CA LEU A 217 5.56 -27.88 -18.34
C LEU A 217 5.75 -29.30 -18.92
N GLU A 218 5.95 -29.41 -20.23
CA GLU A 218 6.11 -30.66 -20.94
C GLU A 218 7.31 -31.47 -20.44
N ARG A 219 8.45 -30.80 -20.20
CA ARG A 219 9.68 -31.43 -19.70
C ARG A 219 9.56 -31.98 -18.29
N ARG A 220 8.53 -31.57 -17.54
CA ARG A 220 8.36 -31.90 -16.12
C ARG A 220 7.18 -32.81 -15.83
N ILE A 221 6.42 -33.17 -16.86
CA ILE A 221 5.33 -34.14 -16.77
C ILE A 221 5.89 -35.53 -17.02
N GLU A 222 5.65 -36.40 -16.05
CA GLU A 222 6.02 -37.82 -16.14
C GLU A 222 4.82 -38.68 -15.84
N PHE A 223 4.62 -39.71 -16.66
CA PHE A 223 3.67 -40.77 -16.39
C PHE A 223 4.41 -41.95 -15.73
N GLU A 224 3.90 -42.37 -14.59
CA GLU A 224 4.42 -43.53 -13.85
C GLU A 224 3.31 -44.58 -13.76
N MET A 225 3.62 -45.76 -14.28
CA MET A 225 2.81 -46.97 -14.07
C MET A 225 3.20 -47.59 -12.75
N LEU A 226 2.23 -47.84 -11.88
CA LEU A 226 2.45 -48.46 -10.58
C LEU A 226 2.38 -50.00 -10.67
N GLY A 227 1.80 -50.55 -11.75
CA GLY A 227 1.71 -51.95 -12.02
C GLY A 227 2.74 -52.48 -13.07
N ARG A 228 2.57 -53.73 -13.47
CA ARG A 228 3.41 -54.35 -14.47
C ARG A 228 2.87 -54.24 -15.90
N SER A 229 1.72 -53.64 -16.06
CA SER A 229 1.05 -53.52 -17.35
C SER A 229 1.58 -52.35 -18.15
N ASN A 230 2.05 -52.62 -19.37
CA ASN A 230 2.36 -51.52 -20.29
C ASN A 230 1.09 -51.20 -21.10
N ILE A 231 0.50 -50.05 -20.78
CA ILE A 231 -0.75 -49.62 -21.44
C ILE A 231 -0.52 -48.78 -22.71
N PHE A 232 0.71 -48.43 -22.97
CA PHE A 232 1.12 -47.76 -24.20
C PHE A 232 1.50 -48.78 -25.27
N ALA A 233 1.40 -48.40 -26.54
CA ALA A 233 1.67 -49.29 -27.65
C ALA A 233 3.03 -50.00 -27.51
N ALA A 234 3.08 -51.30 -27.82
CA ALA A 234 4.29 -52.11 -27.69
C ALA A 234 5.42 -51.52 -28.56
N GLY A 235 6.54 -51.20 -27.91
CA GLY A 235 7.72 -50.64 -28.58
C GLY A 235 7.97 -49.13 -28.32
N ASP A 236 7.05 -48.44 -27.62
CA ASP A 236 7.22 -47.03 -27.28
C ASP A 236 7.77 -46.92 -25.85
N PRO A 237 9.01 -46.47 -25.66
CA PRO A 237 9.66 -46.45 -24.34
C PRO A 237 9.11 -45.36 -23.42
N SER A 238 8.31 -44.41 -23.96
CA SER A 238 7.77 -43.31 -23.21
C SER A 238 6.33 -42.97 -23.65
N PRO A 239 5.40 -42.73 -22.73
CA PRO A 239 4.05 -42.30 -23.10
C PRO A 239 4.13 -40.95 -23.82
N HIS A 240 3.75 -40.96 -25.08
CA HIS A 240 3.63 -39.71 -25.82
C HIS A 240 2.37 -38.97 -25.36
N PHE A 241 2.53 -37.72 -25.12
CA PHE A 241 1.42 -36.82 -24.84
C PHE A 241 1.60 -35.52 -25.61
N THR A 242 0.51 -34.87 -25.88
CA THR A 242 0.46 -33.53 -26.44
C THR A 242 -0.13 -32.59 -25.43
N ILE A 243 0.40 -31.39 -25.35
CA ILE A 243 -0.15 -30.32 -24.54
C ILE A 243 -0.62 -29.20 -25.46
N SER A 244 -1.87 -28.79 -25.29
CA SER A 244 -2.41 -27.58 -25.90
C SER A 244 -2.65 -26.53 -24.84
N TYR A 245 -2.21 -25.32 -25.11
CA TYR A 245 -2.35 -24.20 -24.17
C TYR A 245 -3.59 -23.39 -24.51
N GLY A 246 -4.38 -23.13 -23.51
CA GLY A 246 -5.56 -22.27 -23.59
C GLY A 246 -5.23 -20.82 -23.34
N LEU A 247 -6.20 -20.10 -22.81
CA LEU A 247 -6.16 -18.66 -22.61
C LEU A 247 -4.94 -18.21 -21.82
N HIS A 248 -4.13 -17.33 -22.39
CA HIS A 248 -2.94 -16.71 -21.79
C HIS A 248 -1.89 -17.71 -21.27
N HIS A 249 -1.84 -18.91 -21.81
CA HIS A 249 -0.94 -20.00 -21.37
C HIS A 249 -1.01 -20.30 -19.87
N ARG A 250 -2.19 -20.06 -19.27
CA ARG A 250 -2.46 -20.35 -17.86
C ARG A 250 -3.34 -21.59 -17.68
N VAL A 251 -3.85 -22.12 -18.77
CA VAL A 251 -4.54 -23.41 -18.81
C VAL A 251 -3.85 -24.29 -19.81
N ALA A 252 -3.49 -25.51 -19.40
CA ALA A 252 -2.86 -26.50 -20.26
C ALA A 252 -3.74 -27.75 -20.27
N TYR A 253 -4.04 -28.24 -21.46
CA TYR A 253 -4.79 -29.45 -21.69
C TYR A 253 -3.82 -30.53 -22.19
N LEU A 254 -3.61 -31.54 -21.36
CA LEU A 254 -2.80 -32.69 -21.71
C LEU A 254 -3.71 -33.78 -22.30
N ARG A 255 -3.23 -34.41 -23.35
CA ARG A 255 -3.85 -35.56 -23.97
C ARG A 255 -2.78 -36.59 -24.29
N SER A 256 -2.92 -37.82 -23.76
CA SER A 256 -1.97 -38.91 -24.05
C SER A 256 -2.18 -39.50 -25.44
N SER A 257 -1.20 -40.28 -25.94
CA SER A 257 -1.42 -41.22 -27.01
C SER A 257 -2.53 -42.23 -26.63
N PRO A 258 -3.19 -42.89 -27.61
CA PRO A 258 -4.14 -43.96 -27.32
C PRO A 258 -3.57 -45.01 -26.40
N ILE A 259 -4.34 -45.47 -25.44
CA ILE A 259 -3.94 -46.49 -24.47
C ILE A 259 -4.80 -47.73 -24.61
N THR A 260 -4.21 -48.89 -24.32
CA THR A 260 -4.91 -50.14 -24.20
C THR A 260 -5.16 -50.44 -22.72
N LEU A 261 -6.42 -50.71 -22.35
CA LEU A 261 -6.69 -51.05 -20.94
C LEU A 261 -6.07 -52.42 -20.61
N PRO A 262 -5.44 -52.58 -19.46
CA PRO A 262 -4.97 -53.86 -18.99
C PRO A 262 -6.14 -54.73 -18.55
N ASP A 263 -5.94 -56.07 -18.62
CA ASP A 263 -6.94 -57.08 -18.21
C ASP A 263 -7.17 -57.06 -16.69
N ARG A 264 -6.27 -56.50 -15.94
CA ARG A 264 -6.34 -56.34 -14.48
C ARG A 264 -6.34 -54.88 -14.10
N GLU A 265 -6.87 -54.60 -12.94
CA GLU A 265 -6.84 -53.26 -12.35
C GLU A 265 -5.39 -52.81 -12.13
N ASP A 266 -5.05 -51.62 -12.65
CA ASP A 266 -3.73 -51.01 -12.55
C ASP A 266 -3.86 -49.52 -12.36
N TRP A 267 -2.80 -48.85 -11.89
CA TRP A 267 -2.78 -47.45 -11.53
C TRP A 267 -1.81 -46.67 -12.40
N LEU A 268 -2.33 -45.61 -13.00
CA LEU A 268 -1.52 -44.63 -13.72
C LEU A 268 -1.39 -43.37 -12.85
N LYS A 269 -0.17 -42.98 -12.57
CA LYS A 269 0.14 -41.78 -11.81
C LYS A 269 0.77 -40.73 -12.72
N LEU A 270 0.20 -39.54 -12.70
CA LEU A 270 0.77 -38.37 -13.33
C LEU A 270 1.59 -37.59 -12.31
N LYS A 271 2.86 -37.40 -12.56
CA LYS A 271 3.76 -36.61 -11.73
C LYS A 271 4.11 -35.31 -12.44
N LEU A 272 4.17 -34.24 -11.67
CA LEU A 272 4.67 -32.96 -12.11
C LEU A 272 5.97 -32.65 -11.33
N GLY A 273 7.07 -32.50 -12.03
CA GLY A 273 8.36 -32.15 -11.46
C GLY A 273 8.38 -30.73 -10.92
N LYS A 274 9.24 -30.46 -9.94
CA LYS A 274 9.42 -29.13 -9.34
C LYS A 274 10.14 -28.17 -10.29
N GLY A 275 9.95 -26.85 -10.08
CA GLY A 275 10.73 -25.79 -10.72
C GLY A 275 10.19 -25.36 -12.09
N VAL A 276 8.88 -25.39 -12.30
CA VAL A 276 8.24 -24.71 -13.44
C VAL A 276 8.28 -23.20 -13.15
N HIS A 277 8.83 -22.43 -14.08
CA HIS A 277 9.01 -20.98 -13.96
C HIS A 277 8.32 -20.22 -15.08
#